data_572df30d560306c9e26f8043cab3b717
#
_entry.id   572df30d560306c9e26f8043cab3b717
#
_cell.length_a   1.000
_cell.length_b   1.000
_cell.length_c   1.000
_cell.angle_alpha   90.00
_cell.angle_beta   90.00
_cell.angle_gamma   90.00
#
_symmetry.space_group_name_H-M   'P 1'
#
loop_
_entity.id
_entity.type
_entity.pdbx_description
1 polymer ?
#
loop_
_entity_poly.entity_id
_entity_poly.type
_entity_poly.pdbx_seq_one_letter_code
_entity_poly.pdbx_strand_id
1 'polypeptide(L)'
;MSQWASKTVNELKQELRSRGMPVTGKKSELVERLEHVDSDTSVLEAEIVDEGAKGSPSMVVNRLKGGSQAAISSLRGLPVATMVIAVLLVVAATGGALLYSDDLVEWIQGEPDYALIDFDSNQTRAYAEGLVGLGHPEWEGRLSGTEEEENTAQSIKLNFSNSGMPATLEEFEVPLFYMGNEFEIMICTPGNVGNIFGGPAPCSVADVDRDETEFTHREDFVVQGYSGDVDIVASSDVNVIDLGMGNESADWGSAANGIGLVWLMDGPDGGPGTESNTALLLRAQENSLRGLITVNAKQNCDQLVSGDCVPYFKSVDITQFDEKPYDIGFVMVSKSVGEMIADQVVEGEGMLQFVIEVDNQVNVNVHVACGIIEGESDSLIIIGAHHDTVYNGQGAVDNTAGTATVQEMARQFGLLQSELGQPKHTIYFCTWGGEEEGLWGSSEWVKKHQETLRENLRLYVNLDMNHVDAQRNSGLTLQGNSPGDVERIEGLVSAFAKSYPDLASKYEINVRHLDSEQMPYNSDHAPFVYNLDEGEGGDKQYGKAVMCYGSGSEEYHTYLDSMDRFNEESLMISGIIYGSLVRYLAWG
;
A
#
# COMPACT_ATOMS: atom_id res chain seq x y z
N MET A 1 14.01 31.33 -12.14
CA MET A 1 13.69 30.83 -10.81
C MET A 1 12.52 29.89 -11.02
N SER A 2 12.61 28.69 -10.52
CA SER A 2 11.56 27.68 -10.64
C SER A 2 10.26 28.15 -9.99
N GLN A 3 9.15 27.72 -10.54
CA GLN A 3 7.83 27.98 -9.97
C GLN A 3 7.73 27.46 -8.53
N TRP A 4 8.43 26.36 -8.23
CA TRP A 4 8.42 25.70 -6.92
C TRP A 4 9.17 26.47 -5.84
N ALA A 5 10.19 27.26 -6.18
CA ALA A 5 10.97 28.02 -5.20
C ALA A 5 10.15 29.07 -4.41
N SER A 6 9.03 29.51 -4.96
CA SER A 6 8.10 30.46 -4.31
C SER A 6 7.10 29.82 -3.36
N LYS A 7 6.89 28.50 -3.45
CA LYS A 7 5.92 27.74 -2.66
C LYS A 7 6.36 27.58 -1.20
N THR A 8 5.41 27.43 -0.30
CA THR A 8 5.67 27.04 1.10
C THR A 8 6.08 25.58 1.20
N VAL A 9 6.65 25.17 2.33
CA VAL A 9 7.01 23.76 2.55
C VAL A 9 5.79 22.85 2.45
N ASN A 10 4.66 23.30 2.97
CA ASN A 10 3.42 22.52 2.92
C ASN A 10 2.90 22.35 1.49
N GLU A 11 2.90 23.40 0.68
CA GLU A 11 2.52 23.32 -0.74
C GLU A 11 3.46 22.40 -1.54
N LEU A 12 4.76 22.40 -1.25
CA LEU A 12 5.71 21.51 -1.90
C LEU A 12 5.49 20.05 -1.51
N LYS A 13 5.23 19.80 -0.23
CA LYS A 13 4.90 18.45 0.25
C LYS A 13 3.59 17.93 -0.32
N GLN A 14 2.59 18.77 -0.44
CA GLN A 14 1.31 18.43 -1.04
C GLN A 14 1.48 18.07 -2.52
N GLU A 15 2.25 18.85 -3.26
CA GLU A 15 2.54 18.58 -4.67
C GLU A 15 3.32 17.29 -4.86
N LEU A 16 4.29 17.02 -4.01
CA LEU A 16 5.05 15.77 -4.04
C LEU A 16 4.15 14.55 -3.75
N ARG A 17 3.22 14.69 -2.81
CA ARG A 17 2.25 13.61 -2.51
C ARG A 17 1.30 13.33 -3.67
N SER A 18 0.75 14.37 -4.30
CA SER A 18 -0.13 14.20 -5.45
C SER A 18 0.53 13.47 -6.62
N ARG A 19 1.87 13.47 -6.63
CA ARG A 19 2.70 12.77 -7.61
C ARG A 19 3.27 11.45 -7.08
N GLY A 20 2.84 10.98 -5.91
CA GLY A 20 3.33 9.76 -5.28
C GLY A 20 4.81 9.82 -4.85
N MET A 21 5.32 11.01 -4.52
CA MET A 21 6.73 11.25 -4.24
C MET A 21 7.01 11.49 -2.75
N PRO A 22 8.21 11.14 -2.27
CA PRO A 22 8.60 11.38 -0.89
C PRO A 22 8.52 12.85 -0.49
N VAL A 23 7.93 13.14 0.66
CA VAL A 23 7.67 14.50 1.15
C VAL A 23 8.60 14.95 2.28
N THR A 24 9.54 14.09 2.68
CA THR A 24 10.55 14.39 3.69
C THR A 24 11.67 15.25 3.11
N GLY A 25 12.27 16.13 3.91
CA GLY A 25 13.41 16.94 3.52
C GLY A 25 13.22 18.44 3.73
N LYS A 26 14.32 19.19 3.54
CA LYS A 26 14.33 20.66 3.59
C LYS A 26 13.62 21.24 2.37
N LYS A 27 13.15 22.47 2.46
CA LYS A 27 12.47 23.16 1.36
C LYS A 27 13.23 23.10 0.03
N SER A 28 14.56 23.22 0.06
CA SER A 28 15.42 23.14 -1.13
C SER A 28 15.35 21.78 -1.82
N GLU A 29 15.29 20.71 -1.06
CA GLU A 29 15.24 19.33 -1.55
C GLU A 29 13.85 19.01 -2.14
N LEU A 30 12.78 19.51 -1.52
CA LEU A 30 11.42 19.36 -2.04
C LEU A 30 11.27 20.12 -3.39
N VAL A 31 11.87 21.29 -3.50
CA VAL A 31 11.90 22.08 -4.76
C VAL A 31 12.69 21.35 -5.84
N GLU A 32 13.88 20.84 -5.53
CA GLU A 32 14.73 20.12 -6.46
C GLU A 32 14.05 18.87 -7.01
N ARG A 33 13.35 18.14 -6.15
CA ARG A 33 12.59 16.92 -6.50
C ARG A 33 11.46 17.22 -7.48
N LEU A 34 10.72 18.31 -7.29
CA LEU A 34 9.68 18.74 -8.22
C LEU A 34 10.23 19.28 -9.54
N GLU A 35 11.37 19.98 -9.49
CA GLU A 35 12.05 20.46 -10.71
C GLU A 35 12.58 19.33 -11.59
N HIS A 36 13.06 18.25 -10.98
CA HIS A 36 13.57 17.08 -11.70
C HIS A 36 12.44 16.39 -12.49
N VAL A 37 11.29 16.20 -11.86
CA VAL A 37 10.12 15.58 -12.51
C VAL A 37 9.58 16.45 -13.66
N ASP A 38 9.47 17.76 -13.45
CA ASP A 38 9.01 18.66 -14.51
C ASP A 38 10.01 18.72 -15.69
N SER A 39 11.30 18.49 -15.45
CA SER A 39 12.30 18.41 -16.51
C SER A 39 12.18 17.12 -17.32
N ASP A 40 11.91 15.99 -16.67
CA ASP A 40 11.73 14.69 -17.34
C ASP A 40 10.43 14.64 -18.15
N THR A 41 9.34 15.21 -17.61
CA THR A 41 8.06 15.31 -18.34
C THR A 41 8.21 16.19 -19.59
N SER A 42 9.01 17.27 -19.53
CA SER A 42 9.24 18.13 -20.70
C SER A 42 10.09 17.47 -21.79
N VAL A 43 10.93 16.51 -21.44
CA VAL A 43 11.70 15.70 -22.41
C VAL A 43 10.81 14.69 -23.09
N LEU A 44 9.86 14.07 -22.37
CA LEU A 44 8.91 13.13 -22.96
C LEU A 44 7.90 13.81 -23.89
N GLU A 45 7.43 15.02 -23.58
CA GLU A 45 6.56 15.80 -24.47
C GLU A 45 7.28 16.32 -25.74
N ALA A 46 8.59 16.57 -25.65
CA ALA A 46 9.39 17.00 -26.81
C ALA A 46 9.70 15.84 -27.79
N GLU A 47 9.71 14.58 -27.33
CA GLU A 47 9.93 13.40 -28.17
C GLU A 47 8.66 12.93 -28.92
N ILE A 48 7.47 13.39 -28.52
CA ILE A 48 6.20 13.02 -29.18
C ILE A 48 5.90 13.85 -30.44
N VAL A 49 6.62 14.95 -30.70
CA VAL A 49 6.31 15.90 -31.79
C VAL A 49 7.20 15.75 -33.02
N ASP A 50 8.20 14.89 -33.07
CA ASP A 50 9.01 14.74 -34.29
C ASP A 50 9.18 13.28 -34.74
N GLU A 51 8.37 12.99 -35.72
CA GLU A 51 8.48 12.06 -36.86
C GLU A 51 9.10 10.66 -36.68
N GLY A 52 8.26 9.74 -37.16
CA GLY A 52 8.68 8.44 -37.68
C GLY A 52 9.94 8.46 -38.56
N ALA A 53 11.06 8.07 -37.98
CA ALA A 53 12.16 7.49 -38.72
C ALA A 53 12.99 6.58 -37.80
N LYS A 54 12.68 5.31 -37.92
CA LYS A 54 13.56 4.13 -37.74
C LYS A 54 14.98 4.36 -37.26
N GLY A 55 15.23 3.96 -36.02
CA GLY A 55 16.56 3.75 -35.50
C GLY A 55 16.57 3.34 -34.03
N SER A 56 16.25 2.08 -33.76
CA SER A 56 16.22 1.53 -32.40
C SER A 56 17.60 1.55 -31.74
N PRO A 57 17.73 2.00 -30.48
CA PRO A 57 18.99 1.96 -29.72
C PRO A 57 19.58 0.55 -29.54
N SER A 58 18.78 -0.49 -29.80
CA SER A 58 19.20 -1.89 -29.72
C SER A 58 20.40 -2.29 -30.61
N MET A 59 20.70 -1.51 -31.67
CA MET A 59 21.83 -1.83 -32.54
C MET A 59 23.22 -1.47 -31.98
N VAL A 60 23.32 -0.50 -31.10
CA VAL A 60 24.63 -0.09 -30.50
C VAL A 60 25.01 -1.06 -29.36
N VAL A 61 24.05 -1.45 -28.56
CA VAL A 61 24.26 -2.43 -27.48
C VAL A 61 24.56 -3.83 -28.03
N ASN A 62 23.87 -4.24 -29.12
CA ASN A 62 24.15 -5.51 -29.77
C ASN A 62 25.52 -5.56 -30.50
N ARG A 63 26.09 -4.42 -30.92
CA ARG A 63 27.44 -4.40 -31.50
C ARG A 63 28.53 -4.54 -30.44
N LEU A 64 28.31 -4.05 -29.23
CA LEU A 64 29.22 -4.26 -28.10
C LEU A 64 29.10 -5.68 -27.55
N LYS A 65 27.87 -6.22 -27.46
CA LYS A 65 27.64 -7.64 -27.08
C LYS A 65 28.21 -8.61 -28.10
N GLY A 66 28.11 -8.35 -29.40
CA GLY A 66 28.68 -9.23 -30.45
C GLY A 66 30.22 -9.27 -30.45
N GLY A 67 30.90 -8.18 -30.12
CA GLY A 67 32.36 -8.14 -30.01
C GLY A 67 32.91 -8.87 -28.78
N SER A 68 32.23 -8.77 -27.66
CA SER A 68 32.61 -9.47 -26.42
C SER A 68 32.32 -10.97 -26.50
N GLN A 69 31.20 -11.40 -27.06
CA GLN A 69 30.87 -12.82 -27.20
C GLN A 69 31.86 -13.60 -28.09
N ALA A 70 32.41 -12.98 -29.14
CA ALA A 70 33.41 -13.61 -29.99
C ALA A 70 34.78 -13.82 -29.29
N ALA A 71 35.18 -12.85 -28.43
CA ALA A 71 36.40 -12.98 -27.63
C ALA A 71 36.23 -14.01 -26.48
N ILE A 72 35.04 -14.15 -25.99
CA ILE A 72 34.63 -14.96 -24.85
C ILE A 72 34.43 -16.43 -25.22
N SER A 73 33.89 -16.72 -26.40
CA SER A 73 33.73 -18.11 -26.88
C SER A 73 35.07 -18.83 -27.11
N SER A 74 36.18 -18.09 -27.29
CA SER A 74 37.52 -18.66 -27.42
C SER A 74 38.15 -19.06 -26.08
N LEU A 75 37.61 -18.61 -24.95
CA LEU A 75 38.12 -18.95 -23.61
C LEU A 75 37.45 -20.18 -22.97
N ARG A 76 36.28 -20.59 -23.46
CA ARG A 76 35.49 -21.72 -22.89
C ARG A 76 36.13 -23.10 -23.01
N GLY A 77 37.33 -23.23 -23.54
CA GLY A 77 38.06 -24.50 -23.64
C GLY A 77 39.35 -24.55 -22.83
N LEU A 78 39.64 -23.49 -22.05
CA LEU A 78 40.89 -23.41 -21.30
C LEU A 78 40.74 -23.99 -19.88
N PRO A 79 41.80 -24.59 -19.31
CA PRO A 79 41.81 -24.99 -17.90
C PRO A 79 41.53 -23.77 -16.98
N VAL A 80 40.81 -23.99 -15.89
CA VAL A 80 40.41 -22.94 -14.92
C VAL A 80 41.58 -22.05 -14.52
N ALA A 81 42.78 -22.62 -14.32
CA ALA A 81 43.99 -21.85 -14.00
C ALA A 81 44.39 -20.83 -15.08
N THR A 82 44.13 -21.14 -16.35
CA THR A 82 44.44 -20.25 -17.49
C THR A 82 43.39 -19.17 -17.64
N MET A 83 42.14 -19.44 -17.30
CA MET A 83 41.08 -18.46 -17.24
C MET A 83 41.33 -17.45 -16.12
N VAL A 84 41.71 -17.89 -14.94
CA VAL A 84 42.04 -17.01 -13.80
C VAL A 84 43.22 -16.09 -14.15
N ILE A 85 44.23 -16.58 -14.83
CA ILE A 85 45.37 -15.75 -15.27
C ILE A 85 44.94 -14.74 -16.35
N ALA A 86 44.06 -15.11 -17.28
CA ALA A 86 43.55 -14.21 -18.30
C ALA A 86 42.67 -13.10 -17.71
N VAL A 87 41.85 -13.44 -16.73
CA VAL A 87 41.04 -12.47 -15.99
C VAL A 87 41.92 -11.53 -15.17
N LEU A 88 42.92 -12.05 -14.46
CA LEU A 88 43.88 -11.20 -13.72
C LEU A 88 44.65 -10.25 -14.61
N LEU A 89 44.99 -10.65 -15.85
CA LEU A 89 45.66 -9.80 -16.82
C LEU A 89 44.76 -8.70 -17.40
N VAL A 90 43.49 -8.99 -17.65
CA VAL A 90 42.51 -8.00 -18.08
C VAL A 90 42.23 -6.96 -16.97
N VAL A 91 42.19 -7.40 -15.75
CA VAL A 91 42.03 -6.57 -14.55
C VAL A 91 43.25 -5.66 -14.32
N ALA A 92 44.44 -6.19 -14.49
CA ALA A 92 45.66 -5.41 -14.40
C ALA A 92 45.73 -4.32 -15.52
N ALA A 93 45.14 -4.59 -16.68
CA ALA A 93 45.09 -3.69 -17.82
C ALA A 93 44.02 -2.60 -17.73
N THR A 94 42.93 -2.84 -16.98
CA THR A 94 41.76 -1.93 -16.86
C THR A 94 41.73 -1.12 -15.56
N GLY A 95 42.76 -1.25 -14.72
CA GLY A 95 42.91 -0.39 -13.52
C GLY A 95 42.00 -0.80 -12.33
N GLY A 96 41.64 -2.07 -12.21
CA GLY A 96 41.14 -2.63 -10.94
C GLY A 96 39.70 -2.32 -10.52
N ALA A 97 38.99 -1.44 -11.19
CA ALA A 97 37.63 -1.03 -10.79
C ALA A 97 36.51 -2.07 -11.07
N LEU A 98 36.80 -3.11 -11.87
CA LEU A 98 35.82 -4.15 -12.25
C LEU A 98 35.94 -5.45 -11.46
N LEU A 99 36.81 -5.52 -10.44
CA LEU A 99 37.15 -6.78 -9.78
C LEU A 99 36.24 -7.21 -8.64
N TYR A 100 35.32 -6.38 -8.25
CA TYR A 100 34.40 -6.64 -7.13
C TYR A 100 32.93 -6.53 -7.52
N SER A 101 32.59 -6.71 -8.81
CA SER A 101 31.20 -6.85 -9.17
C SER A 101 30.82 -8.33 -9.10
N ASP A 102 29.77 -8.64 -8.36
CA ASP A 102 29.13 -9.95 -8.31
C ASP A 102 28.86 -10.49 -9.74
N ASP A 103 28.58 -9.60 -10.69
CA ASP A 103 28.39 -9.89 -12.13
C ASP A 103 29.57 -10.61 -12.81
N LEU A 104 30.82 -10.36 -12.40
CA LEU A 104 31.99 -11.03 -12.98
C LEU A 104 32.12 -12.45 -12.45
N VAL A 105 31.73 -12.68 -11.22
CA VAL A 105 31.72 -14.00 -10.58
C VAL A 105 30.62 -14.87 -11.21
N GLU A 106 29.43 -14.34 -11.40
CA GLU A 106 28.31 -15.02 -12.08
C GLU A 106 28.66 -15.37 -13.54
N TRP A 107 29.32 -14.45 -14.25
CA TRP A 107 29.75 -14.72 -15.62
C TRP A 107 30.77 -15.85 -15.75
N ILE A 108 31.67 -16.01 -14.78
CA ILE A 108 32.67 -17.11 -14.75
C ILE A 108 32.01 -18.45 -14.40
N GLN A 109 30.98 -18.45 -13.56
CA GLN A 109 30.29 -19.63 -13.06
C GLN A 109 29.22 -20.17 -14.03
N GLY A 110 28.74 -19.36 -15.00
CA GLY A 110 27.60 -19.65 -15.89
C GLY A 110 26.32 -19.06 -15.35
N GLU A 111 25.23 -19.22 -16.09
CA GLU A 111 23.90 -18.80 -15.57
C GLU A 111 23.63 -19.53 -14.25
N PRO A 112 23.21 -18.80 -13.18
CA PRO A 112 22.92 -19.44 -11.90
C PRO A 112 21.83 -20.52 -12.08
N ASP A 113 22.06 -21.69 -11.52
CA ASP A 113 21.01 -22.72 -11.41
C ASP A 113 20.13 -22.37 -10.21
N TYR A 114 19.07 -21.59 -10.47
CA TYR A 114 18.14 -21.17 -9.43
C TYR A 114 17.29 -22.34 -8.95
N ALA A 115 17.60 -22.84 -7.76
CA ALA A 115 16.76 -23.81 -7.11
C ALA A 115 15.53 -23.12 -6.49
N LEU A 116 14.35 -23.44 -7.02
CA LEU A 116 13.09 -22.89 -6.51
C LEU A 116 12.74 -23.49 -5.14
N ILE A 117 12.07 -22.72 -4.30
CA ILE A 117 11.46 -23.24 -3.07
C ILE A 117 10.16 -23.96 -3.39
N ASP A 118 9.77 -24.88 -2.52
CA ASP A 118 8.42 -25.42 -2.51
C ASP A 118 7.45 -24.37 -1.92
N PHE A 119 6.20 -24.41 -2.36
CA PHE A 119 5.14 -23.54 -1.86
C PHE A 119 3.79 -24.27 -1.93
N ASP A 120 3.07 -24.32 -0.81
CA ASP A 120 1.80 -25.02 -0.72
C ASP A 120 0.64 -24.00 -0.68
N SER A 121 -0.02 -23.83 -1.82
CA SER A 121 -1.16 -22.90 -1.95
C SER A 121 -2.35 -23.29 -1.06
N ASN A 122 -2.57 -24.59 -0.80
CA ASN A 122 -3.63 -25.02 0.12
C ASN A 122 -3.31 -24.65 1.56
N GLN A 123 -2.04 -24.75 1.97
CA GLN A 123 -1.62 -24.30 3.30
C GLN A 123 -1.73 -22.78 3.41
N THR A 124 -1.38 -22.04 2.34
CA THR A 124 -1.55 -20.58 2.30
C THR A 124 -3.01 -20.18 2.45
N ARG A 125 -3.94 -20.89 1.76
CA ARG A 125 -5.37 -20.68 1.95
C ARG A 125 -5.82 -20.96 3.38
N ALA A 126 -5.32 -22.04 3.99
CA ALA A 126 -5.65 -22.37 5.39
C ALA A 126 -5.16 -21.29 6.38
N TYR A 127 -3.99 -20.68 6.13
CA TYR A 127 -3.55 -19.52 6.90
C TYR A 127 -4.48 -18.32 6.70
N ALA A 128 -4.85 -18.01 5.45
CA ALA A 128 -5.75 -16.91 5.13
C ALA A 128 -7.13 -17.09 5.81
N GLU A 129 -7.74 -18.27 5.71
CA GLU A 129 -9.01 -18.59 6.38
C GLU A 129 -8.92 -18.48 7.91
N GLY A 130 -7.76 -18.87 8.48
CA GLY A 130 -7.49 -18.71 9.90
C GLY A 130 -7.41 -17.25 10.34
N LEU A 131 -6.77 -16.39 9.54
CA LEU A 131 -6.64 -14.96 9.81
C LEU A 131 -7.99 -14.23 9.69
N VAL A 132 -8.73 -14.49 8.60
CA VAL A 132 -10.06 -13.90 8.39
C VAL A 132 -11.03 -14.30 9.52
N GLY A 133 -10.90 -15.52 10.04
CA GLY A 133 -11.69 -15.98 11.19
C GLY A 133 -11.41 -15.26 12.51
N LEU A 134 -10.38 -14.40 12.57
CA LEU A 134 -10.07 -13.55 13.73
C LEU A 134 -10.61 -12.13 13.60
N GLY A 135 -11.25 -11.79 12.48
CA GLY A 135 -11.83 -10.47 12.26
C GLY A 135 -13.01 -10.16 13.18
N HIS A 136 -13.34 -8.88 13.27
CA HIS A 136 -14.44 -8.39 14.10
C HIS A 136 -15.77 -9.09 13.76
N PRO A 137 -16.56 -9.50 14.74
CA PRO A 137 -17.76 -10.34 14.50
C PRO A 137 -18.84 -9.66 13.64
N GLU A 138 -18.87 -8.32 13.60
CA GLU A 138 -19.84 -7.54 12.80
C GLU A 138 -19.20 -6.90 11.58
N TRP A 139 -17.96 -6.42 11.68
CA TRP A 139 -17.31 -5.64 10.62
C TRP A 139 -16.28 -6.45 9.83
N GLU A 140 -15.93 -7.64 10.32
CA GLU A 140 -15.05 -8.63 9.70
C GLU A 140 -13.58 -8.20 9.57
N GLY A 141 -13.25 -6.91 9.77
CA GLY A 141 -11.89 -6.39 9.68
C GLY A 141 -11.04 -6.68 10.92
N ARG A 142 -9.75 -6.44 10.79
CA ARG A 142 -8.73 -6.54 11.84
C ARG A 142 -8.04 -5.18 11.98
N LEU A 143 -8.86 -4.17 12.32
CA LEU A 143 -8.40 -2.79 12.45
C LEU A 143 -7.26 -2.69 13.46
N SER A 144 -6.26 -1.90 13.15
CA SER A 144 -5.09 -1.67 14.00
C SER A 144 -5.48 -1.14 15.38
N GLY A 145 -4.84 -1.70 16.41
CA GLY A 145 -5.09 -1.33 17.80
C GLY A 145 -6.34 -1.95 18.41
N THR A 146 -6.98 -2.90 17.72
CA THR A 146 -8.10 -3.69 18.25
C THR A 146 -7.65 -5.05 18.77
N GLU A 147 -8.52 -5.74 19.51
CA GLU A 147 -8.27 -7.10 19.98
C GLU A 147 -8.11 -8.08 18.80
N GLU A 148 -8.78 -7.83 17.69
CA GLU A 148 -8.70 -8.64 16.48
C GLU A 148 -7.30 -8.55 15.83
N GLU A 149 -6.69 -7.37 15.78
CA GLU A 149 -5.31 -7.18 15.30
C GLU A 149 -4.32 -7.85 16.25
N GLU A 150 -4.45 -7.66 17.56
CA GLU A 150 -3.58 -8.31 18.57
C GLU A 150 -3.66 -9.83 18.48
N ASN A 151 -4.88 -10.40 18.43
CA ASN A 151 -5.09 -11.85 18.30
C ASN A 151 -4.49 -12.39 17.00
N THR A 152 -4.56 -11.62 15.93
CA THR A 152 -3.95 -11.93 14.64
C THR A 152 -2.42 -12.00 14.77
N ALA A 153 -1.79 -10.99 15.33
CA ALA A 153 -0.34 -10.95 15.56
C ALA A 153 0.13 -12.11 16.48
N GLN A 154 -0.63 -12.43 17.51
CA GLN A 154 -0.34 -13.57 18.41
C GLN A 154 -0.46 -14.91 17.66
N SER A 155 -1.47 -15.10 16.82
CA SER A 155 -1.65 -16.30 16.00
C SER A 155 -0.49 -16.49 15.01
N ILE A 156 -0.06 -15.41 14.36
CA ILE A 156 1.08 -15.41 13.43
C ILE A 156 2.37 -15.78 14.16
N LYS A 157 2.64 -15.16 15.31
CA LYS A 157 3.78 -15.51 16.16
C LYS A 157 3.79 -17.01 16.50
N LEU A 158 2.63 -17.58 16.83
CA LEU A 158 2.51 -19.01 17.11
C LEU A 158 2.83 -19.85 15.86
N ASN A 159 2.37 -19.45 14.68
CA ASN A 159 2.65 -20.13 13.43
C ASN A 159 4.15 -20.10 13.06
N PHE A 160 4.84 -18.98 13.30
CA PHE A 160 6.30 -18.91 13.17
C PHE A 160 7.00 -19.87 14.14
N SER A 161 6.55 -19.92 15.40
CA SER A 161 7.09 -20.86 16.39
C SER A 161 6.85 -22.32 15.97
N ASN A 162 5.69 -22.65 15.44
CA ASN A 162 5.35 -23.97 14.92
C ASN A 162 6.19 -24.35 13.69
N SER A 163 6.67 -23.37 12.95
CA SER A 163 7.61 -23.54 11.82
C SER A 163 9.07 -23.75 12.27
N GLY A 164 9.29 -23.84 13.59
CA GLY A 164 10.60 -24.11 14.19
C GLY A 164 11.48 -22.89 14.42
N MET A 165 10.91 -21.68 14.35
CA MET A 165 11.64 -20.42 14.53
C MET A 165 11.41 -19.83 15.93
N PRO A 166 12.45 -19.25 16.57
CA PRO A 166 12.23 -18.25 17.60
C PRO A 166 11.32 -17.15 17.06
N ALA A 167 10.29 -16.78 17.83
CA ALA A 167 9.35 -15.76 17.38
C ALA A 167 9.14 -14.69 18.47
N THR A 168 9.10 -13.43 18.04
CA THR A 168 8.89 -12.26 18.88
C THR A 168 7.55 -11.61 18.59
N LEU A 169 7.05 -10.85 19.54
CA LEU A 169 5.94 -9.92 19.39
C LEU A 169 6.37 -8.61 20.04
N GLU A 170 6.39 -7.55 19.27
CA GLU A 170 6.71 -6.20 19.74
C GLU A 170 5.46 -5.33 19.65
N GLU A 171 5.29 -4.43 20.60
CA GLU A 171 4.17 -3.50 20.68
C GLU A 171 4.69 -2.08 20.54
N PHE A 172 3.93 -1.24 19.82
CA PHE A 172 4.23 0.17 19.61
C PHE A 172 2.99 1.02 19.85
N GLU A 173 3.10 1.98 20.75
CA GLU A 173 2.04 2.95 21.05
C GLU A 173 2.02 4.04 19.96
N VAL A 174 0.91 4.17 19.25
CA VAL A 174 0.78 5.07 18.10
C VAL A 174 -0.53 5.88 18.17
N PRO A 175 -0.54 7.10 17.58
CA PRO A 175 -1.72 7.97 17.61
C PRO A 175 -2.74 7.53 16.56
N LEU A 176 -3.63 6.62 16.91
CA LEU A 176 -4.73 6.16 16.05
C LEU A 176 -6.09 6.69 16.54
N PHE A 177 -7.11 5.87 16.36
CA PHE A 177 -8.48 6.13 16.77
C PHE A 177 -9.13 4.84 17.25
N TYR A 178 -10.19 4.99 18.01
CA TYR A 178 -11.04 3.88 18.45
C TYR A 178 -12.44 4.02 17.84
N MET A 179 -12.91 2.96 17.21
CA MET A 179 -14.26 2.90 16.65
C MET A 179 -15.25 2.52 17.76
N GLY A 180 -16.30 3.32 17.94
CA GLY A 180 -17.43 2.97 18.81
C GLY A 180 -18.38 1.97 18.17
N ASN A 181 -19.60 1.94 18.66
CA ASN A 181 -20.63 0.99 18.20
C ASN A 181 -21.84 1.68 17.56
N GLU A 182 -21.91 3.01 17.60
CA GLU A 182 -23.05 3.76 17.11
C GLU A 182 -22.69 4.52 15.82
N PHE A 183 -23.20 4.02 14.69
CA PHE A 183 -23.05 4.65 13.38
C PHE A 183 -24.42 4.66 12.70
N GLU A 184 -24.96 5.85 12.51
CA GLU A 184 -26.27 6.01 11.90
C GLU A 184 -26.24 7.18 10.89
N ILE A 185 -26.62 6.86 9.66
CA ILE A 185 -26.94 7.86 8.64
C ILE A 185 -28.35 7.56 8.15
N MET A 186 -29.21 8.58 8.22
CA MET A 186 -30.61 8.46 7.84
C MET A 186 -31.13 9.76 7.24
N ILE A 187 -31.91 9.67 6.17
CA ILE A 187 -32.69 10.79 5.66
C ILE A 187 -34.10 10.69 6.23
N CYS A 188 -34.57 11.77 6.83
CA CYS A 188 -35.92 11.91 7.29
C CYS A 188 -36.63 13.02 6.51
N THR A 189 -37.70 12.67 5.82
CA THR A 189 -38.55 13.64 5.10
C THR A 189 -39.83 13.86 5.87
N PRO A 190 -40.13 15.13 6.27
CA PRO A 190 -41.37 15.46 6.99
C PRO A 190 -42.59 15.06 6.18
N GLY A 191 -43.48 14.30 6.80
CA GLY A 191 -44.77 13.96 6.19
C GLY A 191 -45.68 15.19 6.06
N ASN A 192 -46.68 15.08 5.18
CA ASN A 192 -47.70 16.13 4.91
C ASN A 192 -48.67 16.35 6.07
N VAL A 193 -48.21 16.39 7.31
CA VAL A 193 -49.09 16.70 8.45
C VAL A 193 -49.27 18.24 8.50
N GLY A 194 -50.48 18.69 8.28
CA GLY A 194 -50.84 20.09 8.24
C GLY A 194 -50.25 20.88 9.42
N ASN A 195 -49.39 21.81 9.08
CA ASN A 195 -48.63 22.68 9.97
C ASN A 195 -49.53 23.39 11.00
N ILE A 196 -49.68 22.84 12.19
CA ILE A 196 -50.36 23.52 13.30
C ILE A 196 -49.43 24.53 14.01
N PHE A 197 -48.10 24.44 13.79
CA PHE A 197 -47.09 25.24 14.49
C PHE A 197 -46.04 25.93 13.59
N GLY A 198 -46.17 25.91 12.27
CA GLY A 198 -45.42 26.83 11.41
C GLY A 198 -44.00 26.42 11.04
N GLY A 199 -43.64 25.13 11.05
CA GLY A 199 -42.38 24.60 10.56
C GLY A 199 -42.40 23.05 10.50
N PRO A 200 -41.52 22.40 9.72
CA PRO A 200 -41.43 20.96 9.74
C PRO A 200 -41.02 20.46 11.14
N ALA A 201 -41.70 19.41 11.62
CA ALA A 201 -41.36 18.82 12.91
C ALA A 201 -39.98 18.11 12.81
N PRO A 202 -39.10 18.24 13.83
CA PRO A 202 -37.87 17.45 13.86
C PRO A 202 -38.16 15.94 13.76
N CYS A 203 -37.32 15.22 13.08
CA CYS A 203 -37.44 13.76 12.93
C CYS A 203 -37.42 12.99 14.27
N SER A 204 -36.92 13.62 15.33
CA SER A 204 -36.91 13.07 16.70
C SER A 204 -38.31 13.04 17.38
N VAL A 205 -39.36 13.58 16.78
CA VAL A 205 -40.69 13.54 17.38
C VAL A 205 -41.42 12.28 16.91
N ALA A 206 -41.48 11.28 17.75
CA ALA A 206 -42.33 10.12 17.56
C ALA A 206 -43.78 10.53 17.41
N ASP A 207 -44.55 10.01 16.45
CA ASP A 207 -45.96 10.26 16.14
C ASP A 207 -46.29 11.20 14.95
N VAL A 208 -45.32 11.58 14.14
CA VAL A 208 -45.58 12.27 12.88
C VAL A 208 -45.43 11.31 11.72
N ASP A 209 -46.38 11.35 10.78
CA ASP A 209 -46.29 10.60 9.51
C ASP A 209 -45.07 11.14 8.74
N ARG A 210 -44.03 10.36 8.65
CA ARG A 210 -42.74 10.74 8.04
C ARG A 210 -42.17 9.57 7.26
N ASP A 211 -41.45 9.88 6.22
CA ASP A 211 -40.66 8.88 5.48
C ASP A 211 -39.22 8.90 6.01
N GLU A 212 -38.74 7.74 6.45
CA GLU A 212 -37.36 7.52 6.90
C GLU A 212 -36.66 6.58 5.93
N THR A 213 -35.43 6.95 5.55
CA THR A 213 -34.54 6.09 4.77
C THR A 213 -33.26 5.92 5.57
N GLU A 214 -33.09 4.76 6.17
CA GLU A 214 -31.88 4.36 6.88
C GLU A 214 -30.87 3.77 5.89
N PHE A 215 -29.59 4.06 6.09
CA PHE A 215 -28.49 3.51 5.29
C PHE A 215 -27.72 2.47 6.08
N THR A 216 -27.29 1.43 5.38
CA THR A 216 -26.58 0.30 5.96
C THR A 216 -25.09 0.61 6.08
N HIS A 217 -24.57 0.57 7.32
CA HIS A 217 -23.14 0.70 7.56
C HIS A 217 -22.36 -0.38 6.80
N ARG A 218 -21.18 -0.03 6.25
CA ARG A 218 -20.31 -0.82 5.38
C ARG A 218 -20.79 -0.95 3.92
N GLU A 219 -22.09 -1.07 3.68
CA GLU A 219 -22.64 -1.21 2.32
C GLU A 219 -22.96 0.13 1.68
N ASP A 220 -23.70 0.98 2.38
CA ASP A 220 -24.15 2.28 1.91
C ASP A 220 -23.21 3.41 2.34
N PHE A 221 -22.57 3.27 3.49
CA PHE A 221 -21.57 4.22 3.99
C PHE A 221 -20.46 3.56 4.80
N VAL A 222 -19.29 4.20 4.82
CA VAL A 222 -18.10 3.78 5.56
C VAL A 222 -17.53 4.98 6.32
N VAL A 223 -17.31 4.81 7.63
CA VAL A 223 -16.64 5.81 8.47
C VAL A 223 -15.17 5.87 8.07
N GLN A 224 -14.64 7.06 7.86
CA GLN A 224 -13.27 7.27 7.41
C GLN A 224 -12.29 7.37 8.57
N GLY A 225 -11.02 7.05 8.33
CA GLY A 225 -9.98 7.10 9.35
C GLY A 225 -9.84 8.49 9.98
N TYR A 226 -9.68 8.51 11.29
CA TYR A 226 -9.63 9.73 12.11
C TYR A 226 -10.88 10.61 12.04
N SER A 227 -12.04 10.06 11.67
CA SER A 227 -13.32 10.71 11.92
C SER A 227 -13.42 11.17 13.37
N GLY A 228 -14.09 12.27 13.63
CA GLY A 228 -14.44 12.69 14.99
C GLY A 228 -15.76 12.10 15.45
N ASP A 229 -16.05 12.31 16.73
CA ASP A 229 -17.31 11.95 17.40
C ASP A 229 -18.36 13.03 17.12
N VAL A 230 -19.51 12.64 16.57
CA VAL A 230 -20.62 13.56 16.31
C VAL A 230 -21.99 12.90 16.52
N ASP A 231 -22.89 13.66 17.11
CA ASP A 231 -24.32 13.34 17.21
C ASP A 231 -25.12 14.51 16.60
N ILE A 232 -25.51 14.35 15.34
CA ILE A 232 -26.30 15.32 14.60
C ILE A 232 -27.69 14.73 14.38
N VAL A 233 -28.64 15.16 15.20
CA VAL A 233 -30.03 14.76 15.05
C VAL A 233 -30.63 15.48 13.84
N ALA A 234 -31.43 14.76 13.05
CA ALA A 234 -32.12 15.28 11.90
C ALA A 234 -33.01 16.48 12.28
N SER A 235 -32.61 17.67 11.88
CA SER A 235 -33.31 18.92 12.14
C SER A 235 -33.03 19.96 11.05
N SER A 236 -33.90 20.95 10.92
CA SER A 236 -33.71 22.07 9.99
C SER A 236 -32.59 23.04 10.41
N ASP A 237 -31.96 22.81 11.57
CA ASP A 237 -30.91 23.68 12.08
C ASP A 237 -29.52 23.31 11.54
N VAL A 238 -29.39 22.15 10.90
CA VAL A 238 -28.14 21.65 10.32
C VAL A 238 -28.27 21.63 8.80
N ASN A 239 -27.51 22.46 8.13
CA ASN A 239 -27.48 22.50 6.67
C ASN A 239 -26.50 21.46 6.11
N VAL A 240 -26.90 20.79 5.04
CA VAL A 240 -26.02 20.02 4.16
C VAL A 240 -25.76 20.85 2.91
N ILE A 241 -24.51 21.09 2.58
CA ILE A 241 -24.09 21.91 1.45
C ILE A 241 -23.32 21.07 0.44
N ASP A 242 -23.76 21.05 -0.79
CA ASP A 242 -23.01 20.44 -1.89
C ASP A 242 -21.83 21.34 -2.27
N LEU A 243 -20.62 20.82 -2.04
CA LEU A 243 -19.33 21.47 -2.30
C LEU A 243 -18.71 21.03 -3.63
N GLY A 244 -19.44 20.25 -4.44
CA GLY A 244 -18.92 19.67 -5.68
C GLY A 244 -17.70 18.80 -5.42
N MET A 245 -16.57 19.08 -6.08
CA MET A 245 -15.31 18.38 -5.85
C MET A 245 -14.57 18.82 -4.58
N GLY A 246 -15.09 19.72 -3.78
CA GLY A 246 -14.47 20.19 -2.56
C GLY A 246 -13.12 20.89 -2.74
N ASN A 247 -12.83 21.44 -3.92
CA ASN A 247 -11.59 22.16 -4.19
C ASN A 247 -11.56 23.54 -3.50
N GLU A 248 -10.43 24.25 -3.58
CA GLU A 248 -10.25 25.57 -2.94
C GLU A 248 -11.29 26.63 -3.39
N SER A 249 -11.90 26.45 -4.55
CA SER A 249 -12.90 27.41 -5.06
C SER A 249 -14.33 27.12 -4.59
N ALA A 250 -14.58 26.02 -3.92
CA ALA A 250 -15.88 25.71 -3.33
C ALA A 250 -16.19 26.65 -2.15
N ASP A 251 -17.46 26.91 -1.90
CA ASP A 251 -17.91 27.78 -0.81
C ASP A 251 -18.01 27.02 0.52
N TRP A 252 -16.85 26.61 1.04
CA TRP A 252 -16.75 25.89 2.32
C TRP A 252 -17.34 26.68 3.49
N GLY A 253 -17.25 28.03 3.44
CA GLY A 253 -17.78 28.88 4.48
C GLY A 253 -19.31 28.78 4.62
N SER A 254 -20.03 28.42 3.56
CA SER A 254 -21.49 28.23 3.62
C SER A 254 -21.88 26.95 4.39
N ALA A 255 -20.97 25.97 4.51
CA ALA A 255 -21.15 24.73 5.26
C ALA A 255 -20.74 24.84 6.74
N ALA A 256 -20.33 26.03 7.21
CA ALA A 256 -19.90 26.24 8.60
C ALA A 256 -21.00 25.82 9.60
N ASN A 257 -20.62 25.05 10.64
CA ASN A 257 -21.52 24.43 11.61
C ASN A 257 -22.52 23.41 11.02
N GLY A 258 -22.37 23.05 9.75
CA GLY A 258 -23.16 22.06 9.01
C GLY A 258 -22.32 20.91 8.48
N ILE A 259 -22.82 20.29 7.43
CA ILE A 259 -22.21 19.13 6.77
C ILE A 259 -21.85 19.50 5.33
N GLY A 260 -20.63 19.21 4.92
CA GLY A 260 -20.19 19.33 3.53
C GLY A 260 -20.37 18.01 2.77
N LEU A 261 -20.98 18.06 1.59
CA LEU A 261 -21.09 16.94 0.66
C LEU A 261 -20.08 17.14 -0.47
N VAL A 262 -19.16 16.20 -0.67
CA VAL A 262 -18.08 16.29 -1.66
C VAL A 262 -18.10 15.06 -2.56
N TRP A 263 -18.02 15.26 -3.88
CA TRP A 263 -18.05 14.20 -4.88
C TRP A 263 -16.62 13.80 -5.28
N LEU A 264 -16.27 12.54 -5.10
CA LEU A 264 -15.00 12.00 -5.57
C LEU A 264 -15.10 11.70 -7.06
N MET A 265 -14.43 12.48 -7.89
CA MET A 265 -14.46 12.35 -9.34
C MET A 265 -13.16 12.85 -9.98
N ASP A 266 -12.96 12.43 -11.22
CA ASP A 266 -11.87 12.96 -12.04
C ASP A 266 -12.15 14.41 -12.43
N GLY A 267 -11.08 15.19 -12.57
CA GLY A 267 -11.20 16.55 -13.04
C GLY A 267 -11.66 16.63 -14.50
N PRO A 268 -12.35 17.70 -14.89
CA PRO A 268 -12.80 17.87 -16.27
C PRO A 268 -11.59 17.96 -17.22
N ASP A 269 -11.74 17.37 -18.40
CA ASP A 269 -10.73 17.39 -19.50
C ASP A 269 -9.33 16.86 -19.08
N GLY A 270 -9.28 15.92 -18.10
CA GLY A 270 -8.03 15.37 -17.58
C GLY A 270 -7.29 16.28 -16.61
N GLY A 271 -7.97 17.29 -16.10
CA GLY A 271 -7.48 18.13 -15.01
C GLY A 271 -7.42 17.37 -13.66
N PRO A 272 -6.91 18.01 -12.59
CA PRO A 272 -6.88 17.39 -11.27
C PRO A 272 -8.28 17.05 -10.79
N GLY A 273 -8.44 15.83 -10.28
CA GLY A 273 -9.67 15.36 -9.64
C GLY A 273 -9.86 15.90 -8.22
N THR A 274 -10.76 15.29 -7.49
CA THR A 274 -10.98 15.58 -6.06
C THR A 274 -9.69 15.34 -5.28
N GLU A 275 -9.39 16.22 -4.34
CA GLU A 275 -8.19 16.14 -3.49
C GLU A 275 -8.28 14.95 -2.51
N SER A 276 -7.17 14.70 -1.78
CA SER A 276 -7.13 13.60 -0.81
C SER A 276 -8.06 13.83 0.39
N ASN A 277 -8.47 12.75 1.05
CA ASN A 277 -9.25 12.80 2.29
C ASN A 277 -8.58 13.72 3.33
N THR A 278 -7.25 13.68 3.45
CA THR A 278 -6.50 14.57 4.34
C THR A 278 -6.73 16.05 4.03
N ALA A 279 -6.64 16.43 2.75
CA ALA A 279 -6.86 17.83 2.34
C ALA A 279 -8.31 18.26 2.55
N LEU A 280 -9.27 17.38 2.27
CA LEU A 280 -10.70 17.66 2.48
C LEU A 280 -11.03 17.84 3.96
N LEU A 281 -10.51 16.95 4.82
CA LEU A 281 -10.77 17.03 6.27
C LEU A 281 -10.09 18.25 6.91
N LEU A 282 -8.85 18.60 6.51
CA LEU A 282 -8.20 19.85 6.92
C LEU A 282 -9.06 21.07 6.57
N ARG A 283 -9.62 21.10 5.35
CA ARG A 283 -10.46 22.21 4.89
C ARG A 283 -11.79 22.26 5.63
N ALA A 284 -12.37 21.09 5.96
CA ALA A 284 -13.55 21.01 6.82
C ALA A 284 -13.27 21.59 8.22
N GLN A 285 -12.11 21.27 8.81
CA GLN A 285 -11.69 21.82 10.11
C GLN A 285 -11.46 23.34 10.05
N GLU A 286 -10.77 23.83 9.04
CA GLU A 286 -10.53 25.26 8.83
C GLU A 286 -11.83 26.07 8.70
N ASN A 287 -12.88 25.46 8.17
CA ASN A 287 -14.18 26.11 7.98
C ASN A 287 -15.22 25.74 9.04
N SER A 288 -14.81 25.06 10.12
CA SER A 288 -15.68 24.70 11.25
C SER A 288 -16.91 23.88 10.85
N LEU A 289 -16.76 22.91 9.96
CA LEU A 289 -17.79 21.93 9.66
C LEU A 289 -17.98 20.99 10.85
N ARG A 290 -19.17 20.44 10.98
CA ARG A 290 -19.48 19.34 11.93
C ARG A 290 -19.48 17.98 11.28
N GLY A 291 -19.61 17.92 9.96
CA GLY A 291 -19.56 16.68 9.20
C GLY A 291 -19.03 16.89 7.80
N LEU A 292 -18.37 15.85 7.30
CA LEU A 292 -17.89 15.75 5.94
C LEU A 292 -18.36 14.42 5.35
N ILE A 293 -19.09 14.48 4.26
CA ILE A 293 -19.54 13.31 3.51
C ILE A 293 -18.88 13.34 2.16
N THR A 294 -18.06 12.33 1.85
CA THR A 294 -17.55 12.11 0.51
C THR A 294 -18.42 11.10 -0.22
N VAL A 295 -18.77 11.37 -1.45
CA VAL A 295 -19.55 10.46 -2.31
C VAL A 295 -18.60 9.75 -3.26
N ASN A 296 -18.55 8.42 -3.19
CA ASN A 296 -17.79 7.68 -4.18
C ASN A 296 -18.53 7.69 -5.53
N ALA A 297 -17.98 8.39 -6.51
CA ALA A 297 -18.52 8.44 -7.86
C ALA A 297 -17.52 7.95 -8.92
N LYS A 298 -16.41 7.30 -8.49
CA LYS A 298 -15.29 6.99 -9.36
C LYS A 298 -14.78 5.56 -9.25
N GLN A 299 -14.67 5.02 -8.04
CA GLN A 299 -14.03 3.72 -7.78
C GLN A 299 -15.07 2.67 -7.37
N ASN A 300 -14.74 1.41 -7.60
CA ASN A 300 -15.58 0.27 -7.18
C ASN A 300 -17.03 0.35 -7.69
N CYS A 301 -17.23 0.86 -8.92
CA CYS A 301 -18.56 1.06 -9.50
C CYS A 301 -19.08 -0.17 -10.28
N ASP A 302 -18.21 -1.12 -10.59
CA ASP A 302 -18.55 -2.30 -11.40
C ASP A 302 -18.74 -3.58 -10.56
N GLN A 303 -18.68 -3.46 -9.24
CA GLN A 303 -18.72 -4.61 -8.32
C GLN A 303 -20.13 -5.15 -8.12
N LEU A 304 -21.10 -4.28 -8.08
CA LEU A 304 -22.50 -4.62 -7.86
C LEU A 304 -23.28 -4.70 -9.17
N VAL A 305 -24.26 -5.58 -9.22
CA VAL A 305 -25.18 -5.70 -10.37
C VAL A 305 -25.96 -4.40 -10.62
N SER A 306 -26.16 -3.60 -9.57
CA SER A 306 -26.80 -2.28 -9.66
C SER A 306 -25.94 -1.26 -10.41
N GLY A 307 -24.62 -1.48 -10.49
CA GLY A 307 -23.67 -0.51 -11.05
C GLY A 307 -23.41 0.69 -10.12
N ASP A 308 -23.76 0.56 -8.83
CA ASP A 308 -23.44 1.58 -7.83
C ASP A 308 -21.96 1.55 -7.46
N CYS A 309 -21.42 2.69 -7.04
CA CYS A 309 -20.04 2.80 -6.58
C CYS A 309 -19.99 2.53 -5.07
N VAL A 310 -19.37 1.44 -4.66
CA VAL A 310 -19.31 1.00 -3.27
C VAL A 310 -18.41 1.94 -2.44
N PRO A 311 -18.84 2.38 -1.25
CA PRO A 311 -18.00 3.18 -0.39
C PRO A 311 -16.82 2.36 0.13
N TYR A 312 -15.67 2.99 0.28
CA TYR A 312 -14.44 2.35 0.74
C TYR A 312 -13.79 3.14 1.88
N PHE A 313 -13.08 2.43 2.74
CA PHE A 313 -12.29 3.07 3.80
C PHE A 313 -11.04 3.75 3.23
N LYS A 314 -10.70 4.91 3.78
CA LYS A 314 -9.40 5.55 3.54
C LYS A 314 -9.01 6.35 4.78
N SER A 315 -7.83 6.09 5.28
CA SER A 315 -7.26 6.88 6.36
C SER A 315 -6.80 8.26 5.89
N VAL A 316 -6.51 9.14 6.83
CA VAL A 316 -5.91 10.46 6.59
C VAL A 316 -4.50 10.51 7.17
N ASP A 317 -3.64 11.32 6.60
CA ASP A 317 -2.31 11.57 7.17
C ASP A 317 -2.45 12.54 8.37
N ILE A 318 -2.62 11.96 9.55
CA ILE A 318 -2.84 12.73 10.78
C ILE A 318 -1.65 13.61 11.15
N THR A 319 -0.46 13.35 10.62
CA THR A 319 0.73 14.16 10.88
C THR A 319 0.66 15.56 10.25
N GLN A 320 -0.33 15.81 9.39
CA GLN A 320 -0.56 17.13 8.80
C GLN A 320 -1.46 18.03 9.64
N PHE A 321 -2.07 17.50 10.68
CA PHE A 321 -2.99 18.23 11.54
C PHE A 321 -2.23 18.78 12.76
N ASP A 322 -2.41 20.08 13.06
CA ASP A 322 -1.91 20.67 14.30
C ASP A 322 -2.68 20.12 15.52
N GLU A 323 -3.98 19.92 15.35
CA GLU A 323 -4.88 19.28 16.32
C GLU A 323 -5.80 18.32 15.57
N LYS A 324 -6.01 17.10 16.09
CA LYS A 324 -6.92 16.13 15.48
C LYS A 324 -8.36 16.67 15.46
N PRO A 325 -9.13 16.48 14.38
CA PRO A 325 -10.50 16.97 14.24
C PRO A 325 -11.49 16.10 15.03
N TYR A 326 -11.54 16.26 16.35
CA TYR A 326 -12.30 15.41 17.27
C TYR A 326 -13.83 15.55 17.18
N ASP A 327 -14.33 16.60 16.54
CA ASP A 327 -15.75 17.00 16.46
C ASP A 327 -16.28 17.10 15.02
N ILE A 328 -15.59 16.49 14.06
CA ILE A 328 -16.01 16.44 12.66
C ILE A 328 -16.22 14.97 12.26
N GLY A 329 -17.48 14.56 12.11
CA GLY A 329 -17.79 13.25 11.56
C GLY A 329 -17.38 13.16 10.10
N PHE A 330 -16.66 12.10 9.72
CA PHE A 330 -16.18 11.92 8.36
C PHE A 330 -16.55 10.54 7.81
N VAL A 331 -17.35 10.51 6.75
CA VAL A 331 -17.80 9.29 6.11
C VAL A 331 -17.65 9.35 4.59
N MET A 332 -17.56 8.20 3.97
CA MET A 332 -17.80 8.03 2.55
C MET A 332 -19.12 7.28 2.34
N VAL A 333 -19.91 7.73 1.39
CA VAL A 333 -21.16 7.09 1.01
C VAL A 333 -21.08 6.54 -0.42
N SER A 334 -21.94 5.57 -0.73
CA SER A 334 -22.13 5.09 -2.10
C SER A 334 -22.64 6.23 -3.01
N LYS A 335 -22.51 6.03 -4.31
CA LYS A 335 -22.98 7.03 -5.28
C LYS A 335 -24.48 7.26 -5.17
N SER A 336 -25.26 6.19 -5.05
CA SER A 336 -26.72 6.29 -4.95
C SER A 336 -27.18 7.00 -3.66
N VAL A 337 -26.50 6.78 -2.54
CA VAL A 337 -26.76 7.50 -1.28
C VAL A 337 -26.40 8.96 -1.42
N GLY A 338 -25.27 9.30 -2.04
CA GLY A 338 -24.88 10.67 -2.32
C GLY A 338 -25.92 11.41 -3.18
N GLU A 339 -26.43 10.76 -4.22
CA GLU A 339 -27.51 11.27 -5.08
C GLU A 339 -28.79 11.50 -4.26
N MET A 340 -29.19 10.57 -3.37
CA MET A 340 -30.36 10.75 -2.49
C MET A 340 -30.17 11.92 -1.52
N ILE A 341 -28.99 12.08 -0.92
CA ILE A 341 -28.69 13.22 -0.03
C ILE A 341 -28.78 14.54 -0.81
N ALA A 342 -28.22 14.59 -2.02
CA ALA A 342 -28.29 15.80 -2.84
C ALA A 342 -29.74 16.16 -3.20
N ASP A 343 -30.52 15.20 -3.70
CA ASP A 343 -31.89 15.44 -4.16
C ASP A 343 -32.85 15.73 -3.02
N GLN A 344 -32.77 14.97 -1.91
CA GLN A 344 -33.78 15.05 -0.84
C GLN A 344 -33.43 16.04 0.27
N VAL A 345 -32.12 16.21 0.58
CA VAL A 345 -31.67 17.04 1.70
C VAL A 345 -31.15 18.40 1.21
N VAL A 346 -30.26 18.42 0.20
CA VAL A 346 -29.68 19.67 -0.30
C VAL A 346 -30.70 20.46 -1.13
N GLU A 347 -31.42 19.81 -2.04
CA GLU A 347 -32.41 20.47 -2.92
C GLU A 347 -33.85 20.33 -2.40
N GLY A 348 -34.13 19.39 -1.48
CA GLY A 348 -35.45 19.06 -0.95
C GLY A 348 -35.74 19.62 0.43
N GLU A 349 -36.72 19.02 1.11
CA GLU A 349 -37.15 19.37 2.49
C GLU A 349 -36.71 18.27 3.50
N GLY A 350 -35.90 17.27 3.07
CA GLY A 350 -35.36 16.22 3.93
C GLY A 350 -34.34 16.77 4.92
N MET A 351 -34.19 16.06 6.02
CA MET A 351 -33.19 16.34 7.06
C MET A 351 -32.29 15.14 7.24
N LEU A 352 -31.01 15.36 7.48
CA LEU A 352 -30.05 14.30 7.67
C LEU A 352 -29.81 14.06 9.16
N GLN A 353 -29.93 12.80 9.59
CA GLN A 353 -29.37 12.30 10.84
C GLN A 353 -27.97 11.76 10.55
N PHE A 354 -27.02 12.13 11.40
CA PHE A 354 -25.63 11.79 11.19
C PHE A 354 -24.94 11.59 12.55
N VAL A 355 -24.85 10.32 12.95
CA VAL A 355 -24.27 9.88 14.23
C VAL A 355 -23.06 9.02 13.97
N ILE A 356 -21.92 9.41 14.50
CA ILE A 356 -20.64 8.72 14.35
C ILE A 356 -19.96 8.71 15.73
N GLU A 357 -19.70 7.53 16.26
CA GLU A 357 -19.00 7.33 17.52
C GLU A 357 -17.55 6.90 17.26
N VAL A 358 -16.62 7.85 17.27
CA VAL A 358 -15.18 7.60 17.09
C VAL A 358 -14.38 8.46 18.06
N ASP A 359 -13.52 7.84 18.86
CA ASP A 359 -12.52 8.54 19.66
C ASP A 359 -11.18 8.57 18.93
N ASN A 360 -10.84 9.68 18.31
CA ASN A 360 -9.57 9.89 17.63
C ASN A 360 -8.50 10.60 18.50
N GLN A 361 -8.76 10.79 19.79
CA GLN A 361 -7.82 11.43 20.72
C GLN A 361 -6.96 10.43 21.48
N VAL A 362 -7.07 9.15 21.17
CA VAL A 362 -6.37 8.05 21.86
C VAL A 362 -5.03 7.72 21.19
N ASN A 363 -4.17 7.05 21.95
CA ASN A 363 -3.10 6.22 21.43
C ASN A 363 -3.49 4.76 21.67
N VAL A 364 -3.13 3.91 20.72
CA VAL A 364 -3.36 2.47 20.79
C VAL A 364 -2.06 1.71 20.53
N ASN A 365 -2.00 0.46 20.94
CA ASN A 365 -0.88 -0.40 20.61
C ASN A 365 -1.12 -1.08 19.26
N VAL A 366 -0.14 -1.05 18.39
CA VAL A 366 -0.06 -1.89 17.20
C VAL A 366 1.04 -2.93 17.38
N HIS A 367 0.91 -4.08 16.76
CA HIS A 367 1.76 -5.23 17.02
C HIS A 367 2.63 -5.56 15.81
N VAL A 368 3.84 -6.04 16.08
CA VAL A 368 4.78 -6.57 15.09
C VAL A 368 5.19 -7.96 15.50
N ALA A 369 4.81 -8.97 14.70
CA ALA A 369 5.16 -10.34 14.93
C ALA A 369 6.29 -10.78 13.99
N CYS A 370 7.42 -11.28 14.52
CA CYS A 370 8.53 -11.75 13.71
C CYS A 370 8.97 -13.16 14.10
N GLY A 371 9.20 -14.03 13.10
CA GLY A 371 9.93 -15.30 13.21
C GLY A 371 11.36 -15.14 12.68
N ILE A 372 12.34 -15.78 13.29
CA ILE A 372 13.75 -15.53 13.03
C ILE A 372 14.49 -16.84 12.69
N ILE A 373 15.25 -16.83 11.61
CA ILE A 373 16.27 -17.85 11.31
C ILE A 373 17.64 -17.19 11.43
N GLU A 374 18.39 -17.57 12.47
CA GLU A 374 19.73 -17.06 12.75
C GLU A 374 20.71 -17.46 11.64
N GLY A 375 21.42 -16.49 11.06
CA GLY A 375 22.44 -16.68 10.05
C GLY A 375 23.85 -16.78 10.62
N GLU A 376 24.82 -17.04 9.73
CA GLU A 376 26.25 -17.04 10.05
C GLU A 376 26.80 -15.61 10.24
N SER A 377 26.08 -14.60 9.76
CA SER A 377 26.43 -13.17 9.83
C SER A 377 25.29 -12.33 10.33
N ASP A 378 25.63 -11.10 10.78
CA ASP A 378 24.67 -10.09 11.23
C ASP A 378 23.89 -9.44 10.05
N SER A 379 24.24 -9.77 8.79
CA SER A 379 23.53 -9.27 7.62
C SER A 379 22.09 -9.80 7.59
N LEU A 380 21.12 -8.90 7.32
CA LEU A 380 19.70 -9.17 7.50
C LEU A 380 18.96 -9.23 6.16
N ILE A 381 18.13 -10.24 6.01
CA ILE A 381 17.07 -10.29 5.00
C ILE A 381 15.75 -10.31 5.75
N ILE A 382 14.83 -9.41 5.40
CA ILE A 382 13.53 -9.30 6.06
C ILE A 382 12.44 -9.50 5.01
N ILE A 383 11.48 -10.36 5.30
CA ILE A 383 10.31 -10.64 4.47
C ILE A 383 9.10 -10.19 5.27
N GLY A 384 8.27 -9.31 4.71
CA GLY A 384 7.17 -8.74 5.46
C GLY A 384 5.89 -8.53 4.66
N ALA A 385 4.79 -8.40 5.40
CA ALA A 385 3.45 -8.04 4.97
C ALA A 385 2.71 -7.42 6.15
N HIS A 386 1.72 -6.55 5.93
CA HIS A 386 0.87 -6.13 7.03
C HIS A 386 -0.23 -7.16 7.32
N HIS A 387 -0.62 -7.28 8.59
CA HIS A 387 -1.63 -8.24 9.04
C HIS A 387 -2.93 -7.57 9.51
N ASP A 388 -2.89 -6.27 9.75
CA ASP A 388 -4.09 -5.46 9.92
C ASP A 388 -4.85 -5.35 8.59
N THR A 389 -6.08 -4.93 8.66
CA THR A 389 -6.94 -4.63 7.51
C THR A 389 -7.82 -3.45 7.86
N VAL A 390 -8.39 -2.82 6.86
CA VAL A 390 -9.49 -1.88 7.10
C VAL A 390 -10.60 -2.56 7.91
N TYR A 391 -11.30 -1.77 8.74
CA TYR A 391 -12.29 -2.32 9.68
C TYR A 391 -13.51 -2.94 8.99
N ASN A 392 -13.88 -2.44 7.81
CA ASN A 392 -15.17 -2.68 7.16
C ASN A 392 -15.22 -3.87 6.21
N GLY A 393 -14.19 -4.75 6.20
CA GLY A 393 -14.13 -5.92 5.34
C GLY A 393 -13.11 -6.95 5.82
N GLN A 394 -13.15 -8.16 5.26
CA GLN A 394 -12.24 -9.25 5.62
C GLN A 394 -10.78 -8.95 5.25
N GLY A 395 -10.54 -8.05 4.28
CA GLY A 395 -9.21 -7.76 3.77
C GLY A 395 -8.53 -9.03 3.24
N ALA A 396 -9.26 -9.83 2.45
CA ALA A 396 -8.76 -11.12 1.96
C ALA A 396 -7.59 -10.94 0.97
N VAL A 397 -7.69 -9.93 0.11
CA VAL A 397 -6.62 -9.52 -0.81
C VAL A 397 -5.71 -8.50 -0.15
N ASP A 398 -6.27 -7.54 0.56
CA ASP A 398 -5.54 -6.46 1.26
C ASP A 398 -5.67 -6.59 2.79
N ASN A 399 -4.70 -7.21 3.54
CA ASN A 399 -3.55 -7.91 3.00
C ASN A 399 -3.39 -9.30 3.63
N THR A 400 -4.52 -10.01 3.82
CA THR A 400 -4.46 -11.42 4.27
C THR A 400 -3.64 -12.27 3.29
N ALA A 401 -3.69 -11.96 1.98
CA ALA A 401 -2.93 -12.65 0.95
C ALA A 401 -1.41 -12.57 1.19
N GLY A 402 -0.89 -11.36 1.44
CA GLY A 402 0.54 -11.16 1.75
C GLY A 402 0.94 -11.84 3.05
N THR A 403 0.16 -11.63 4.11
CA THR A 403 0.43 -12.23 5.42
C THR A 403 0.42 -13.77 5.39
N ALA A 404 -0.52 -14.39 4.67
CA ALA A 404 -0.55 -15.83 4.48
C ALA A 404 0.65 -16.33 3.66
N THR A 405 1.08 -15.56 2.67
CA THR A 405 2.29 -15.86 1.87
C THR A 405 3.55 -15.82 2.73
N VAL A 406 3.71 -14.81 3.61
CA VAL A 406 4.84 -14.73 4.56
C VAL A 406 4.87 -15.94 5.48
N GLN A 407 3.72 -16.38 6.00
CA GLN A 407 3.65 -17.56 6.88
C GLN A 407 4.03 -18.85 6.15
N GLU A 408 3.57 -19.03 4.90
CA GLU A 408 3.95 -20.22 4.11
C GLU A 408 5.44 -20.18 3.75
N MET A 409 5.99 -19.02 3.37
CA MET A 409 7.43 -18.88 3.16
C MET A 409 8.21 -19.23 4.43
N ALA A 410 7.80 -18.74 5.59
CA ALA A 410 8.42 -19.07 6.87
C ALA A 410 8.41 -20.58 7.12
N ARG A 411 7.28 -21.25 6.88
CA ARG A 411 7.17 -22.71 7.01
C ARG A 411 8.15 -23.44 6.10
N GLN A 412 8.26 -23.04 4.83
CA GLN A 412 9.19 -23.63 3.87
C GLN A 412 10.66 -23.41 4.28
N PHE A 413 10.98 -22.22 4.78
CA PHE A 413 12.33 -21.88 5.24
C PHE A 413 12.73 -22.63 6.51
N GLY A 414 11.80 -22.93 7.42
CA GLY A 414 12.04 -23.83 8.54
C GLY A 414 12.43 -25.24 8.09
N LEU A 415 11.82 -25.76 7.01
CA LEU A 415 12.19 -27.02 6.38
C LEU A 415 13.57 -26.93 5.71
N LEU A 416 13.82 -25.89 4.93
CA LEU A 416 15.11 -25.63 4.26
C LEU A 416 16.26 -25.50 5.26
N GLN A 417 16.07 -24.81 6.38
CA GLN A 417 17.08 -24.73 7.44
C GLN A 417 17.44 -26.13 7.99
N SER A 418 16.43 -26.97 8.17
CA SER A 418 16.65 -28.35 8.63
C SER A 418 17.43 -29.20 7.63
N GLU A 419 17.33 -28.92 6.33
CA GLU A 419 18.01 -29.64 5.24
C GLU A 419 19.38 -29.05 4.92
N LEU A 420 19.47 -27.72 4.77
CA LEU A 420 20.64 -27.01 4.26
C LEU A 420 21.54 -26.45 5.37
N GLY A 421 21.08 -26.47 6.62
CA GLY A 421 21.79 -25.89 7.76
C GLY A 421 21.59 -24.38 7.90
N GLN A 422 22.53 -23.73 8.58
CA GLN A 422 22.47 -22.32 8.89
C GLN A 422 22.68 -21.47 7.62
N PRO A 423 21.84 -20.44 7.36
CA PRO A 423 22.00 -19.56 6.22
C PRO A 423 23.14 -18.54 6.42
N LYS A 424 23.64 -17.94 5.35
CA LYS A 424 24.66 -16.87 5.39
C LYS A 424 24.16 -15.60 6.08
N HIS A 425 22.88 -15.25 5.85
CA HIS A 425 22.22 -14.06 6.37
C HIS A 425 21.21 -14.47 7.43
N THR A 426 21.03 -13.67 8.45
CA THR A 426 19.89 -13.82 9.36
C THR A 426 18.62 -13.41 8.62
N ILE A 427 17.57 -14.25 8.70
CA ILE A 427 16.32 -14.04 7.98
C ILE A 427 15.20 -13.79 8.98
N TYR A 428 14.48 -12.67 8.79
CA TYR A 428 13.28 -12.33 9.53
C TYR A 428 12.06 -12.52 8.64
N PHE A 429 11.02 -13.12 9.20
CA PHE A 429 9.67 -13.14 8.65
C PHE A 429 8.81 -12.30 9.59
N CYS A 430 8.40 -11.11 9.15
CA CYS A 430 7.69 -10.17 10.00
C CYS A 430 6.30 -9.87 9.44
N THR A 431 5.37 -9.54 10.35
CA THR A 431 4.10 -8.95 9.95
C THR A 431 3.83 -7.69 10.77
N TRP A 432 3.23 -6.70 10.12
CA TRP A 432 3.08 -5.33 10.61
C TRP A 432 1.62 -5.05 10.92
N GLY A 433 1.31 -4.42 12.06
CA GLY A 433 0.05 -3.75 12.32
C GLY A 433 0.18 -2.25 12.06
N GLY A 434 -0.92 -1.58 11.74
CA GLY A 434 -0.94 -0.13 11.53
C GLY A 434 -0.50 0.32 10.15
N GLU A 435 -0.51 -0.54 9.15
CA GLU A 435 -0.22 -0.17 7.76
C GLU A 435 -1.31 0.74 7.22
N GLU A 436 -2.56 0.31 7.35
CA GLU A 436 -3.75 0.94 6.79
C GLU A 436 -3.99 2.38 7.28
N GLU A 437 -3.49 2.70 8.46
CA GLU A 437 -3.61 4.03 9.08
C GLU A 437 -2.32 4.86 8.96
N GLY A 438 -1.29 4.38 8.25
CA GLY A 438 -0.10 5.17 7.93
C GLY A 438 1.24 4.50 8.22
N LEU A 439 1.39 3.20 8.01
CA LEU A 439 2.64 2.43 8.13
C LEU A 439 3.22 2.47 9.55
N TRP A 440 2.37 2.51 10.59
CA TRP A 440 2.83 2.76 11.95
C TRP A 440 3.75 1.68 12.49
N GLY A 441 3.36 0.40 12.39
CA GLY A 441 4.14 -0.71 12.95
C GLY A 441 5.51 -0.85 12.27
N SER A 442 5.56 -0.86 10.97
CA SER A 442 6.82 -0.93 10.22
C SER A 442 7.71 0.31 10.47
N SER A 443 7.11 1.51 10.55
CA SER A 443 7.83 2.76 10.79
C SER A 443 8.48 2.79 12.17
N GLU A 444 7.72 2.48 13.24
CA GLU A 444 8.24 2.47 14.60
C GLU A 444 9.23 1.31 14.82
N TRP A 445 9.02 0.15 14.17
CA TRP A 445 9.97 -0.94 14.20
C TRP A 445 11.29 -0.58 13.52
N VAL A 446 11.24 0.01 12.31
CA VAL A 446 12.44 0.51 11.61
C VAL A 446 13.17 1.56 12.43
N LYS A 447 12.46 2.50 13.02
CA LYS A 447 13.02 3.54 13.90
C LYS A 447 13.72 2.93 15.13
N LYS A 448 13.11 1.94 15.76
CA LYS A 448 13.70 1.23 16.92
C LYS A 448 14.97 0.46 16.55
N HIS A 449 15.01 -0.14 15.36
CA HIS A 449 16.10 -0.99 14.89
C HIS A 449 17.03 -0.28 13.88
N GLN A 450 16.91 1.03 13.72
CA GLN A 450 17.53 1.82 12.65
C GLN A 450 19.05 1.63 12.54
N GLU A 451 19.79 1.66 13.66
CA GLU A 451 21.24 1.48 13.65
C GLU A 451 21.63 0.11 13.05
N THR A 452 20.97 -0.95 13.50
CA THR A 452 21.20 -2.31 13.01
C THR A 452 20.83 -2.44 11.52
N LEU A 453 19.71 -1.88 11.11
CA LEU A 453 19.25 -1.93 9.72
C LEU A 453 20.18 -1.16 8.79
N ARG A 454 20.66 0.00 9.21
CA ARG A 454 21.61 0.82 8.43
C ARG A 454 22.90 0.07 8.12
N GLU A 455 23.41 -0.70 9.08
CA GLU A 455 24.64 -1.45 8.93
C GLU A 455 24.46 -2.78 8.22
N ASN A 456 23.32 -3.45 8.44
CA ASN A 456 23.19 -4.87 8.13
C ASN A 456 22.08 -5.23 7.15
N LEU A 457 21.14 -4.32 6.82
CA LEU A 457 20.04 -4.64 5.90
C LEU A 457 20.56 -4.97 4.50
N ARG A 458 20.47 -6.26 4.13
CA ARG A 458 20.78 -6.73 2.80
C ARG A 458 19.61 -6.56 1.85
N LEU A 459 18.40 -6.86 2.30
CA LEU A 459 17.19 -6.80 1.49
C LEU A 459 15.94 -6.82 2.36
N TYR A 460 14.96 -6.00 2.02
CA TYR A 460 13.58 -6.13 2.47
C TYR A 460 12.69 -6.63 1.32
N VAL A 461 11.84 -7.62 1.59
CA VAL A 461 10.87 -8.19 0.65
C VAL A 461 9.47 -7.85 1.14
N ASN A 462 8.73 -7.06 0.38
CA ASN A 462 7.36 -6.66 0.70
C ASN A 462 6.34 -7.50 -0.06
N LEU A 463 5.41 -8.06 0.66
CA LEU A 463 4.29 -8.82 0.11
C LEU A 463 2.99 -8.10 0.50
N ASP A 464 2.53 -7.25 -0.40
CA ASP A 464 1.31 -6.50 -0.21
C ASP A 464 0.47 -6.58 -1.47
N MET A 465 -0.79 -7.01 -1.30
CA MET A 465 -1.71 -7.28 -2.40
C MET A 465 -1.07 -8.13 -3.53
N ASN A 466 -0.30 -9.15 -3.16
CA ASN A 466 0.39 -10.05 -4.10
C ASN A 466 -0.55 -11.04 -4.82
N HIS A 467 -1.83 -10.86 -4.66
CA HIS A 467 -2.92 -11.61 -5.27
C HIS A 467 -3.21 -11.16 -6.71
N VAL A 468 -3.66 -12.08 -7.57
CA VAL A 468 -4.04 -11.79 -8.95
C VAL A 468 -5.40 -12.39 -9.27
N ASP A 469 -6.33 -11.57 -9.75
CA ASP A 469 -7.60 -12.01 -10.32
C ASP A 469 -7.47 -12.19 -11.85
N ALA A 470 -7.27 -13.44 -12.27
CA ALA A 470 -7.06 -13.77 -13.68
C ALA A 470 -8.30 -13.50 -14.58
N GLN A 471 -9.48 -13.28 -14.00
CA GLN A 471 -10.69 -12.96 -14.78
C GLN A 471 -10.74 -11.48 -15.18
N ARG A 472 -10.12 -10.62 -14.38
CA ARG A 472 -10.15 -9.15 -14.55
C ARG A 472 -8.84 -8.63 -15.11
N ASN A 473 -7.74 -9.00 -14.45
CA ASN A 473 -6.40 -8.61 -14.84
C ASN A 473 -5.42 -9.68 -14.34
N SER A 474 -4.76 -10.37 -15.25
CA SER A 474 -3.83 -11.46 -14.93
C SER A 474 -2.41 -11.01 -14.61
N GLY A 475 -2.15 -9.70 -14.48
CA GLY A 475 -0.81 -9.17 -14.34
C GLY A 475 -0.33 -9.12 -12.88
N LEU A 476 0.92 -9.54 -12.66
CA LEU A 476 1.69 -9.32 -11.43
C LEU A 476 2.99 -8.63 -11.80
N THR A 477 3.30 -7.53 -11.13
CA THR A 477 4.57 -6.81 -11.31
C THR A 477 5.47 -7.05 -10.10
N LEU A 478 6.63 -7.60 -10.34
CA LEU A 478 7.72 -7.76 -9.37
C LEU A 478 8.72 -6.63 -9.60
N GLN A 479 8.99 -5.84 -8.57
CA GLN A 479 9.83 -4.66 -8.73
C GLN A 479 10.80 -4.47 -7.56
N GLY A 480 11.90 -3.74 -7.80
CA GLY A 480 12.87 -3.45 -6.76
C GLY A 480 13.84 -2.36 -7.15
N ASN A 481 14.57 -1.84 -6.15
CA ASN A 481 15.49 -0.73 -6.33
C ASN A 481 16.97 -1.14 -6.42
N SER A 482 17.26 -2.44 -6.44
CA SER A 482 18.62 -2.97 -6.61
C SER A 482 18.74 -3.65 -7.98
N PRO A 483 19.53 -3.13 -8.95
CA PRO A 483 19.63 -3.73 -10.29
C PRO A 483 20.03 -5.20 -10.28
N GLY A 484 21.00 -5.59 -9.42
CA GLY A 484 21.44 -6.97 -9.34
C GLY A 484 20.37 -7.92 -8.75
N ASP A 485 19.54 -7.45 -7.81
CA ASP A 485 18.45 -8.26 -7.27
C ASP A 485 17.30 -8.37 -8.30
N VAL A 486 17.03 -7.32 -9.07
CA VAL A 486 16.05 -7.34 -10.18
C VAL A 486 16.50 -8.31 -11.28
N GLU A 487 17.78 -8.31 -11.66
CA GLU A 487 18.33 -9.28 -12.63
C GLU A 487 18.18 -10.73 -12.14
N ARG A 488 18.38 -10.98 -10.83
CA ARG A 488 18.11 -12.31 -10.23
C ARG A 488 16.65 -12.69 -10.30
N ILE A 489 15.73 -11.74 -10.06
CA ILE A 489 14.28 -11.95 -10.20
C ILE A 489 13.94 -12.33 -11.64
N GLU A 490 14.51 -11.68 -12.67
CA GLU A 490 14.30 -12.06 -14.08
C GLU A 490 14.75 -13.50 -14.37
N GLY A 491 15.91 -13.90 -13.82
CA GLY A 491 16.39 -15.28 -13.89
C GLY A 491 15.44 -16.28 -13.21
N LEU A 492 14.94 -15.91 -12.03
CA LEU A 492 13.98 -16.72 -11.26
C LEU A 492 12.62 -16.82 -11.94
N VAL A 493 12.11 -15.76 -12.58
CA VAL A 493 10.90 -15.81 -13.41
C VAL A 493 11.08 -16.81 -14.56
N SER A 494 12.25 -16.83 -15.17
CA SER A 494 12.59 -17.80 -16.23
C SER A 494 12.63 -19.25 -15.71
N ALA A 495 13.17 -19.46 -14.51
CA ALA A 495 13.20 -20.77 -13.85
C ALA A 495 11.79 -21.20 -13.42
N PHE A 496 10.99 -20.27 -12.87
CA PHE A 496 9.58 -20.48 -12.53
C PHE A 496 8.76 -20.91 -13.75
N ALA A 497 8.88 -20.19 -14.87
CA ALA A 497 8.15 -20.52 -16.10
C ALA A 497 8.49 -21.91 -16.67
N LYS A 498 9.72 -22.40 -16.46
CA LYS A 498 10.11 -23.76 -16.84
C LYS A 498 9.49 -24.82 -15.92
N SER A 499 9.38 -24.52 -14.62
CA SER A 499 8.90 -25.47 -13.60
C SER A 499 7.38 -25.47 -13.48
N TYR A 500 6.74 -24.31 -13.71
CA TYR A 500 5.30 -24.10 -13.61
C TYR A 500 4.73 -23.47 -14.90
N PRO A 501 4.82 -24.16 -16.06
CA PRO A 501 4.42 -23.58 -17.36
C PRO A 501 2.95 -23.20 -17.43
N ASP A 502 2.08 -23.92 -16.72
CA ASP A 502 0.65 -23.63 -16.72
C ASP A 502 0.35 -22.30 -15.98
N LEU A 503 0.99 -22.07 -14.82
CA LEU A 503 0.88 -20.80 -14.09
C LEU A 503 1.47 -19.64 -14.90
N ALA A 504 2.67 -19.83 -15.45
CA ALA A 504 3.33 -18.80 -16.27
C ALA A 504 2.57 -18.47 -17.57
N SER A 505 1.70 -19.37 -18.05
CA SER A 505 0.83 -19.09 -19.19
C SER A 505 -0.48 -18.41 -18.80
N LYS A 506 -0.93 -18.60 -17.55
CA LYS A 506 -2.18 -18.07 -17.02
C LYS A 506 -2.03 -16.64 -16.50
N TYR A 507 -0.87 -16.33 -15.94
CA TYR A 507 -0.57 -15.06 -15.28
C TYR A 507 0.58 -14.33 -15.97
N GLU A 508 0.37 -13.06 -16.28
CA GLU A 508 1.42 -12.19 -16.82
C GLU A 508 2.34 -11.74 -15.68
N ILE A 509 3.64 -12.05 -15.78
CA ILE A 509 4.62 -11.67 -14.76
C ILE A 509 5.56 -10.62 -15.35
N ASN A 510 5.49 -9.41 -14.83
CA ASN A 510 6.34 -8.30 -15.21
C ASN A 510 7.44 -8.08 -14.16
N VAL A 511 8.66 -7.77 -14.60
CA VAL A 511 9.76 -7.40 -13.71
C VAL A 511 10.19 -5.98 -14.03
N ARG A 512 10.37 -5.16 -12.99
CA ARG A 512 10.69 -3.74 -13.15
C ARG A 512 11.74 -3.30 -12.15
N HIS A 513 12.77 -2.61 -12.64
CA HIS A 513 13.68 -1.83 -11.81
C HIS A 513 13.13 -0.41 -11.61
N LEU A 514 13.22 0.07 -10.37
CA LEU A 514 12.95 1.46 -10.00
C LEU A 514 14.20 2.03 -9.34
N ASP A 515 14.51 3.28 -9.61
CA ASP A 515 15.50 3.98 -8.78
C ASP A 515 14.97 4.12 -7.34
N SER A 516 15.86 4.13 -6.36
CA SER A 516 15.44 4.15 -4.95
C SER A 516 14.53 5.34 -4.60
N GLU A 517 14.70 6.47 -5.27
CA GLU A 517 13.88 7.68 -5.10
C GLU A 517 12.49 7.56 -5.74
N GLN A 518 12.31 6.57 -6.60
CA GLN A 518 11.06 6.30 -7.34
C GLN A 518 10.25 5.15 -6.71
N MET A 519 10.78 4.50 -5.67
CA MET A 519 10.00 3.50 -4.94
C MET A 519 8.75 4.17 -4.35
N PRO A 520 7.56 3.60 -4.55
CA PRO A 520 6.33 4.19 -4.04
C PRO A 520 6.34 4.24 -2.50
N TYR A 521 5.66 5.23 -1.92
CA TYR A 521 5.51 5.37 -0.47
C TYR A 521 4.10 4.93 -0.06
N ASN A 522 3.74 3.69 -0.37
CA ASN A 522 2.37 3.20 -0.28
C ASN A 522 2.23 1.84 0.41
N SER A 523 3.27 1.35 1.07
CA SER A 523 3.26 0.10 1.85
C SER A 523 4.51 0.00 2.71
N ASP A 524 4.64 -1.03 3.53
CA ASP A 524 5.68 -1.25 4.55
C ASP A 524 7.13 -1.31 4.04
N HIS A 525 7.36 -1.38 2.74
CA HIS A 525 8.73 -1.22 2.21
C HIS A 525 9.24 0.22 2.34
N ALA A 526 8.36 1.20 2.43
CA ALA A 526 8.75 2.60 2.45
C ALA A 526 9.63 2.97 3.67
N PRO A 527 9.33 2.59 4.91
CA PRO A 527 10.22 2.83 6.03
C PRO A 527 11.61 2.22 5.85
N PHE A 528 11.70 1.02 5.27
CA PHE A 528 12.99 0.35 5.00
C PHE A 528 13.79 1.02 3.88
N VAL A 529 13.13 1.63 2.91
CA VAL A 529 13.81 2.37 1.83
C VAL A 529 14.23 3.76 2.29
N TYR A 530 13.37 4.49 3.00
CA TYR A 530 13.51 5.93 3.18
C TYR A 530 13.93 6.38 4.58
N ASN A 531 13.70 5.56 5.63
CA ASN A 531 13.87 5.97 7.02
C ASN A 531 15.14 5.41 7.69
N LEU A 532 16.07 4.85 6.92
CA LEU A 532 17.34 4.36 7.46
C LEU A 532 18.30 5.48 7.82
N ASP A 533 18.10 6.70 7.29
CA ASP A 533 18.96 7.85 7.50
C ASP A 533 18.28 8.96 8.29
N GLU A 534 18.72 9.19 9.53
CA GLU A 534 18.41 10.40 10.30
C GLU A 534 19.58 11.43 10.27
N GLY A 535 20.49 11.34 9.29
CA GLY A 535 21.70 12.16 9.26
C GLY A 535 21.48 13.59 8.78
N GLU A 536 21.66 14.59 9.63
CA GLU A 536 21.94 15.96 9.18
C GLU A 536 23.28 15.98 8.42
N GLY A 537 23.24 16.01 7.09
CA GLY A 537 24.37 16.39 6.23
C GLY A 537 25.22 15.26 5.65
N GLY A 538 24.74 14.01 5.61
CA GLY A 538 25.35 12.89 4.87
C GLY A 538 24.70 12.63 3.51
N ASP A 539 25.33 11.85 2.64
CA ASP A 539 24.68 11.29 1.46
C ASP A 539 23.51 10.39 1.89
N LYS A 540 22.34 10.57 1.27
CA LYS A 540 21.14 9.85 1.62
C LYS A 540 21.32 8.35 1.33
N GLN A 541 21.16 7.52 2.35
CA GLN A 541 21.26 6.07 2.20
C GLN A 541 19.87 5.46 2.08
N TYR A 542 19.58 4.87 0.94
CA TYR A 542 18.35 4.12 0.70
C TYR A 542 18.56 2.64 1.02
N GLY A 543 17.59 2.04 1.72
CA GLY A 543 17.58 0.60 1.89
C GLY A 543 17.21 -0.12 0.60
N LYS A 544 17.66 -1.36 0.46
CA LYS A 544 17.31 -2.21 -0.68
C LYS A 544 16.00 -2.92 -0.39
N ALA A 545 15.05 -2.78 -1.30
CA ALA A 545 13.77 -3.45 -1.20
C ALA A 545 13.32 -4.03 -2.54
N VAL A 546 12.56 -5.11 -2.47
CA VAL A 546 11.73 -5.63 -3.55
C VAL A 546 10.29 -5.69 -3.07
N MET A 547 9.37 -5.44 -3.97
CA MET A 547 7.94 -5.49 -3.70
C MET A 547 7.18 -6.06 -4.88
N CYS A 548 5.97 -6.55 -4.66
CA CYS A 548 5.08 -6.95 -5.73
C CYS A 548 3.82 -6.09 -5.75
N TYR A 549 3.24 -5.98 -6.93
CA TYR A 549 1.97 -5.35 -7.14
C TYR A 549 1.13 -6.28 -8.03
N GLY A 550 0.08 -6.82 -7.45
CA GLY A 550 -0.89 -7.66 -8.14
C GLY A 550 -1.88 -6.85 -8.96
N SER A 551 -2.83 -7.52 -9.58
CA SER A 551 -3.89 -6.87 -10.34
C SER A 551 -4.87 -6.05 -9.49
N GLY A 552 -4.59 -5.95 -8.21
CA GLY A 552 -5.40 -5.24 -7.27
C GLY A 552 -6.80 -5.85 -7.14
N SER A 553 -7.48 -5.59 -6.06
CA SER A 553 -8.89 -5.86 -6.06
C SER A 553 -9.65 -4.58 -6.42
N GLU A 554 -10.62 -4.70 -7.30
CA GLU A 554 -11.59 -3.63 -7.50
C GLU A 554 -12.49 -3.50 -6.25
N GLU A 555 -12.38 -4.46 -5.33
CA GLU A 555 -13.01 -4.46 -4.01
C GLU A 555 -12.14 -3.80 -2.91
N TYR A 556 -11.01 -3.19 -3.28
CA TYR A 556 -10.06 -2.54 -2.38
C TYR A 556 -10.74 -1.67 -1.32
N HIS A 557 -10.45 -1.96 -0.05
CA HIS A 557 -10.96 -1.26 1.13
C HIS A 557 -12.49 -1.26 1.29
N THR A 558 -13.17 -2.26 0.71
CA THR A 558 -14.62 -2.44 0.84
C THR A 558 -14.97 -3.76 1.54
N TYR A 559 -16.22 -3.89 1.98
CA TYR A 559 -16.76 -5.16 2.53
C TYR A 559 -16.76 -6.32 1.51
N LEU A 560 -16.52 -6.04 0.23
CA LEU A 560 -16.47 -7.04 -0.84
C LEU A 560 -15.10 -7.72 -0.95
N ASP A 561 -14.05 -7.18 -0.31
CA ASP A 561 -12.74 -7.85 -0.24
C ASP A 561 -12.80 -9.04 0.72
N SER A 562 -13.29 -10.17 0.23
CA SER A 562 -13.60 -11.36 0.99
C SER A 562 -12.95 -12.62 0.43
N MET A 563 -12.98 -13.71 1.21
CA MET A 563 -12.44 -15.03 0.81
C MET A 563 -13.10 -15.62 -0.45
N ASP A 564 -14.27 -15.13 -0.86
CA ASP A 564 -14.88 -15.52 -2.13
C ASP A 564 -14.06 -15.09 -3.34
N ARG A 565 -13.21 -14.09 -3.17
CA ARG A 565 -12.31 -13.55 -4.20
C ARG A 565 -10.88 -14.09 -4.10
N PHE A 566 -10.58 -14.83 -3.03
CA PHE A 566 -9.22 -15.28 -2.74
C PHE A 566 -8.75 -16.37 -3.71
N ASN A 567 -7.63 -16.12 -4.37
CA ASN A 567 -7.00 -17.01 -5.35
C ASN A 567 -5.61 -17.44 -4.86
N GLU A 568 -5.58 -18.51 -4.07
CA GLU A 568 -4.36 -19.06 -3.48
C GLU A 568 -3.32 -19.49 -4.51
N GLU A 569 -3.76 -19.90 -5.71
CA GLU A 569 -2.87 -20.30 -6.78
C GLU A 569 -1.98 -19.12 -7.24
N SER A 570 -2.53 -17.91 -7.28
CA SER A 570 -1.78 -16.74 -7.73
C SER A 570 -0.65 -16.36 -6.77
N LEU A 571 -0.79 -16.66 -5.49
CA LEU A 571 0.21 -16.37 -4.46
C LEU A 571 1.50 -17.19 -4.62
N MET A 572 1.40 -18.34 -5.30
CA MET A 572 2.58 -19.16 -5.64
C MET A 572 3.61 -18.38 -6.46
N ILE A 573 3.21 -17.39 -7.25
CA ILE A 573 4.12 -16.65 -8.13
C ILE A 573 5.11 -15.85 -7.30
N SER A 574 4.61 -14.90 -6.49
CA SER A 574 5.46 -14.07 -5.62
C SER A 574 6.14 -14.90 -4.53
N GLY A 575 5.42 -15.85 -3.92
CA GLY A 575 5.96 -16.72 -2.87
C GLY A 575 7.14 -17.56 -3.34
N ILE A 576 7.04 -18.22 -4.50
CA ILE A 576 8.14 -19.02 -5.07
C ILE A 576 9.27 -18.11 -5.56
N ILE A 577 8.99 -17.06 -6.31
CA ILE A 577 10.04 -16.23 -6.92
C ILE A 577 10.83 -15.48 -5.84
N TYR A 578 10.16 -14.77 -4.94
CA TYR A 578 10.85 -14.04 -3.87
C TYR A 578 11.45 -14.99 -2.81
N GLY A 579 10.76 -16.08 -2.48
CA GLY A 579 11.33 -17.10 -1.60
C GLY A 579 12.60 -17.74 -2.20
N SER A 580 12.61 -17.98 -3.50
CA SER A 580 13.80 -18.51 -4.18
C SER A 580 14.93 -17.49 -4.29
N LEU A 581 14.61 -16.18 -4.43
CA LEU A 581 15.59 -15.11 -4.32
C LEU A 581 16.27 -15.14 -2.93
N VAL A 582 15.47 -15.19 -1.87
CA VAL A 582 15.99 -15.24 -0.50
C VAL A 582 16.77 -16.54 -0.26
N ARG A 583 16.29 -17.70 -0.75
CA ARG A 583 17.04 -18.95 -0.70
C ARG A 583 18.40 -18.85 -1.40
N TYR A 584 18.44 -18.27 -2.58
CA TYR A 584 19.68 -18.04 -3.33
C TYR A 584 20.67 -17.17 -2.55
N LEU A 585 20.21 -16.08 -1.97
CA LEU A 585 21.04 -15.20 -1.14
C LEU A 585 21.54 -15.91 0.13
N ALA A 586 20.69 -16.72 0.74
CA ALA A 586 20.96 -17.35 2.03
C ALA A 586 21.86 -18.59 1.93
N TRP A 587 21.73 -19.42 0.91
CA TRP A 587 22.47 -20.69 0.76
C TRP A 587 23.13 -20.88 -0.61
N GLY A 588 22.93 -19.96 -1.56
CA GLY A 588 23.48 -20.00 -2.91
C GLY A 588 24.98 -19.70 -3.05
#